data_347ee41b5260e684114ba69f5b79a727
#
_entry.id   347ee41b5260e684114ba69f5b79a727
#
_cell.length_a   1.000
_cell.length_b   1.000
_cell.length_c   1.000
_cell.angle_alpha   90.00
_cell.angle_beta   90.00
_cell.angle_gamma   90.00
#
_symmetry.space_group_name_H-M   'P 1'
#
loop_
_entity.id
_entity.type
_entity.pdbx_description
1 polymer ?
#
loop_
_entity_poly.entity_id
_entity_poly.type
_entity_poly.pdbx_seq_one_letter_code
_entity_poly.pdbx_strand_id
1 'polypeptide(L)'
;DDNEVLAVIGHEIGHVANNDSQDAVKAAYKKEAFMDAIASQSDKIAALTSSDLGKLGNVIIDSKHSRMQESEADLYSYDFMKRNGYNVNAVESAFSILAKLSEGADASFLTRITSSHPDAKERAQNARLRAEKDGLYKPYVKKVGAKPVVKKKKK
;
A
#
# COMPACT_ATOMS: atom_id res chain seq x y z
N ASP A 1 -7.09 -14.34 -2.80
CA ASP A 1 -8.22 -14.32 -3.75
C ASP A 1 -8.64 -12.88 -4.06
N ASP A 2 -9.71 -12.68 -4.84
CA ASP A 2 -10.14 -11.36 -5.32
C ASP A 2 -10.47 -10.39 -4.17
N ASN A 3 -11.05 -10.86 -3.06
CA ASN A 3 -11.33 -9.99 -1.91
C ASN A 3 -10.03 -9.54 -1.21
N GLU A 4 -9.03 -10.40 -1.12
CA GLU A 4 -7.72 -10.02 -0.56
C GLU A 4 -7.03 -8.97 -1.46
N VAL A 5 -7.14 -9.12 -2.79
CA VAL A 5 -6.62 -8.13 -3.75
C VAL A 5 -7.38 -6.81 -3.64
N LEU A 6 -8.71 -6.85 -3.55
CA LEU A 6 -9.54 -5.66 -3.36
C LEU A 6 -9.22 -4.94 -2.04
N ALA A 7 -8.92 -5.67 -0.97
CA ALA A 7 -8.50 -5.08 0.29
C ALA A 7 -7.17 -4.31 0.14
N VAL A 8 -6.19 -4.86 -0.58
CA VAL A 8 -4.92 -4.16 -0.87
C VAL A 8 -5.16 -2.95 -1.76
N ILE A 9 -5.96 -3.08 -2.82
CA ILE A 9 -6.32 -1.95 -3.69
C ILE A 9 -7.02 -0.86 -2.89
N GLY A 10 -7.95 -1.21 -2.00
CA GLY A 10 -8.63 -0.25 -1.12
C GLY A 10 -7.65 0.49 -0.21
N HIS A 11 -6.61 -0.18 0.28
CA HIS A 11 -5.54 0.43 1.07
C HIS A 11 -4.73 1.44 0.24
N GLU A 12 -4.29 1.07 -0.97
CA GLU A 12 -3.57 1.98 -1.87
C GLU A 12 -4.41 3.21 -2.26
N ILE A 13 -5.71 3.00 -2.53
CA ILE A 13 -6.64 4.12 -2.77
C ILE A 13 -6.74 5.00 -1.51
N GLY A 14 -6.67 4.43 -0.32
CA GLY A 14 -6.63 5.16 0.95
C GLY A 14 -5.46 6.14 1.01
N HIS A 15 -4.25 5.72 0.67
CA HIS A 15 -3.08 6.60 0.59
C HIS A 15 -3.25 7.74 -0.43
N VAL A 16 -3.86 7.44 -1.57
CA VAL A 16 -4.16 8.48 -2.58
C VAL A 16 -5.21 9.46 -2.06
N ALA A 17 -6.30 8.97 -1.46
CA ALA A 17 -7.38 9.79 -0.92
C ALA A 17 -6.93 10.70 0.23
N ASN A 18 -5.97 10.24 1.03
CA ASN A 18 -5.38 10.98 2.15
C ASN A 18 -4.24 11.92 1.69
N ASN A 19 -3.89 11.94 0.40
CA ASN A 19 -2.78 12.72 -0.17
C ASN A 19 -1.37 12.30 0.34
N ASP A 20 -1.20 11.12 0.86
CA ASP A 20 0.08 10.65 1.42
C ASP A 20 1.21 10.70 0.39
N SER A 21 0.94 10.32 -0.87
CA SER A 21 1.90 10.41 -1.97
C SER A 21 2.29 11.86 -2.30
N GLN A 22 1.35 12.81 -2.19
CA GLN A 22 1.65 14.23 -2.39
C GLN A 22 2.52 14.78 -1.26
N ASP A 23 2.28 14.37 -0.05
CA ASP A 23 3.08 14.78 1.12
C ASP A 23 4.50 14.22 1.06
N ALA A 24 4.68 12.98 0.58
CA ALA A 24 5.99 12.40 0.30
C ALA A 24 6.76 13.21 -0.77
N VAL A 25 6.09 13.58 -1.86
CA VAL A 25 6.68 14.42 -2.92
C VAL A 25 7.04 15.80 -2.40
N LYS A 26 6.14 16.47 -1.66
CA LYS A 26 6.42 17.78 -1.04
C LYS A 26 7.61 17.71 -0.07
N ALA A 27 7.71 16.65 0.73
CA ALA A 27 8.83 16.44 1.65
C ALA A 27 10.15 16.25 0.89
N ALA A 28 10.14 15.50 -0.22
CA ALA A 28 11.31 15.33 -1.07
C ALA A 28 11.77 16.65 -1.69
N TYR A 29 10.85 17.43 -2.26
CA TYR A 29 11.17 18.76 -2.80
C TYR A 29 11.71 19.73 -1.75
N LYS A 30 11.11 19.74 -0.55
CA LYS A 30 11.64 20.58 0.55
C LYS A 30 13.05 20.17 0.93
N LYS A 31 13.33 18.87 0.98
CA LYS A 31 14.67 18.35 1.27
C LYS A 31 15.67 18.73 0.17
N GLU A 32 15.27 18.58 -1.10
CA GLU A 32 16.11 18.93 -2.25
C GLU A 32 16.40 20.44 -2.27
N ALA A 33 15.37 21.29 -2.13
CA ALA A 33 15.52 22.74 -2.05
C ALA A 33 16.41 23.18 -0.86
N PHE A 34 16.33 22.49 0.27
CA PHE A 34 17.20 22.77 1.42
C PHE A 34 18.65 22.36 1.12
N MET A 35 18.87 21.22 0.47
CA MET A 35 20.19 20.76 0.06
C MET A 35 20.80 21.69 -1.02
N ASP A 36 19.98 22.15 -1.96
CA ASP A 36 20.39 23.12 -2.98
C ASP A 36 20.73 24.49 -2.37
N ALA A 37 19.96 24.94 -1.38
CA ALA A 37 20.26 26.17 -0.65
C ALA A 37 21.60 26.08 0.13
N ILE A 38 21.97 24.90 0.62
CA ILE A 38 23.28 24.64 1.22
C ILE A 38 24.36 24.54 0.12
N ALA A 39 24.05 23.91 -1.01
CA ALA A 39 24.99 23.73 -2.13
C ALA A 39 25.16 24.97 -2.99
N SER A 40 24.23 25.91 -2.97
CA SER A 40 24.25 27.18 -3.77
C SER A 40 25.30 28.17 -3.33
N GLN A 41 26.15 27.82 -2.39
CA GLN A 41 27.46 28.49 -2.23
C GLN A 41 28.49 28.06 -3.29
N SER A 42 28.13 27.15 -4.23
CA SER A 42 28.95 26.77 -5.37
C SER A 42 28.10 26.73 -6.64
N ASP A 43 28.41 27.58 -7.60
CA ASP A 43 27.80 27.81 -8.90
C ASP A 43 27.39 26.52 -9.69
N LYS A 44 26.25 25.94 -9.44
CA LYS A 44 25.61 25.00 -10.40
C LYS A 44 24.10 24.98 -10.23
N ILE A 45 23.41 25.80 -11.03
CA ILE A 45 21.99 25.60 -11.34
C ILE A 45 21.88 24.33 -12.19
N ALA A 46 21.46 23.24 -11.59
CA ALA A 46 21.14 22.01 -12.32
C ALA A 46 19.76 22.16 -12.95
N ALA A 47 19.71 22.15 -14.29
CA ALA A 47 18.47 22.13 -15.04
C ALA A 47 17.67 20.87 -14.71
N LEU A 48 16.38 21.01 -14.41
CA LEU A 48 15.43 19.92 -14.27
C LEU A 48 15.41 19.09 -15.55
N THR A 49 15.81 17.82 -15.46
CA THR A 49 15.88 16.90 -16.61
C THR A 49 14.79 15.84 -16.50
N SER A 50 14.50 15.15 -17.62
CA SER A 50 13.53 14.03 -17.65
C SER A 50 13.86 12.89 -16.68
N SER A 51 15.09 12.85 -16.15
CA SER A 51 15.48 11.94 -15.07
C SER A 51 14.81 12.23 -13.73
N ASP A 52 14.28 13.45 -13.55
CA ASP A 52 13.68 13.88 -12.28
C ASP A 52 12.30 13.29 -12.07
N LEU A 53 11.53 13.04 -13.15
CA LEU A 53 10.28 12.28 -13.08
C LEU A 53 10.50 10.84 -12.63
N GLY A 54 11.59 10.22 -13.09
CA GLY A 54 11.97 8.88 -12.62
C GLY A 54 12.40 8.87 -11.15
N LYS A 55 13.11 9.90 -10.69
CA LYS A 55 13.47 10.08 -9.28
C LYS A 55 12.25 10.29 -8.41
N LEU A 56 11.28 11.11 -8.85
CA LEU A 56 10.01 11.32 -8.15
C LEU A 56 9.20 10.02 -8.03
N GLY A 57 9.12 9.23 -9.10
CA GLY A 57 8.49 7.90 -9.05
C GLY A 57 9.14 7.00 -8.01
N ASN A 58 10.47 6.98 -7.93
CA ASN A 58 11.19 6.21 -6.93
C ASN A 58 10.96 6.74 -5.51
N VAL A 59 10.89 8.06 -5.31
CA VAL A 59 10.57 8.68 -4.01
C VAL A 59 9.19 8.22 -3.52
N ILE A 60 8.19 8.19 -4.39
CA ILE A 60 6.84 7.72 -4.01
C ILE A 60 6.88 6.24 -3.62
N ILE A 61 7.56 5.40 -4.41
CA ILE A 61 7.65 3.95 -4.17
C ILE A 61 8.47 3.61 -2.92
N ASP A 62 9.51 4.38 -2.64
CA ASP A 62 10.44 4.14 -1.51
C ASP A 62 10.04 4.93 -0.25
N SER A 63 8.97 5.74 -0.30
CA SER A 63 8.47 6.49 0.85
C SER A 63 7.89 5.55 1.90
N LYS A 64 8.43 5.64 3.10
CA LYS A 64 7.84 4.96 4.25
C LYS A 64 6.66 5.77 4.76
N HIS A 65 5.51 5.14 4.81
CA HIS A 65 4.35 5.72 5.44
C HIS A 65 4.47 5.69 6.96
N SER A 66 3.97 6.74 7.61
CA SER A 66 3.88 6.76 9.06
C SER A 66 2.80 5.80 9.54
N ARG A 67 2.88 5.34 10.79
CA ARG A 67 1.85 4.48 11.38
C ARG A 67 0.45 5.09 11.31
N MET A 68 0.35 6.41 11.38
CA MET A 68 -0.93 7.11 11.26
C MET A 68 -1.48 7.01 9.83
N GLN A 69 -0.66 7.27 8.82
CA GLN A 69 -1.05 7.12 7.40
C GLN A 69 -1.47 5.69 7.09
N GLU A 70 -0.70 4.69 7.56
CA GLU A 70 -1.09 3.27 7.43
C GLU A 70 -2.45 2.99 8.09
N SER A 71 -2.69 3.51 9.29
CA SER A 71 -3.96 3.32 10.00
C SER A 71 -5.14 3.96 9.28
N GLU A 72 -4.96 5.13 8.69
CA GLU A 72 -5.97 5.84 7.89
C GLU A 72 -6.26 5.11 6.57
N ALA A 73 -5.22 4.63 5.89
CA ALA A 73 -5.36 3.82 4.67
C ALA A 73 -6.03 2.47 4.96
N ASP A 74 -5.72 1.83 6.09
CA ASP A 74 -6.38 0.60 6.55
C ASP A 74 -7.87 0.82 6.86
N LEU A 75 -8.19 1.95 7.48
CA LEU A 75 -9.58 2.33 7.73
C LEU A 75 -10.32 2.52 6.42
N TYR A 76 -9.70 3.21 5.46
CA TYR A 76 -10.28 3.40 4.13
C TYR A 76 -10.53 2.06 3.43
N SER A 77 -9.55 1.15 3.45
CA SER A 77 -9.69 -0.20 2.91
C SER A 77 -10.88 -0.95 3.52
N TYR A 78 -10.96 -0.97 4.85
CA TYR A 78 -12.05 -1.62 5.56
C TYR A 78 -13.42 -1.04 5.19
N ASP A 79 -13.55 0.28 5.19
CA ASP A 79 -14.78 0.99 4.84
C ASP A 79 -15.14 0.79 3.37
N PHE A 80 -14.15 0.76 2.47
CA PHE A 80 -14.35 0.42 1.06
C PHE A 80 -14.95 -0.97 0.90
N MET A 81 -14.37 -1.98 1.56
CA MET A 81 -14.90 -3.34 1.53
C MET A 81 -16.33 -3.40 2.07
N LYS A 82 -16.59 -2.77 3.22
CA LYS A 82 -17.89 -2.75 3.88
C LYS A 82 -18.97 -2.08 3.03
N ARG A 83 -18.70 -0.90 2.48
CA ARG A 83 -19.67 -0.13 1.68
C ARG A 83 -20.04 -0.81 0.37
N ASN A 84 -19.12 -1.56 -0.21
CA ASN A 84 -19.35 -2.25 -1.48
C ASN A 84 -19.81 -3.70 -1.30
N GLY A 85 -20.12 -4.14 -0.09
CA GLY A 85 -20.64 -5.48 0.20
C GLY A 85 -19.60 -6.60 0.04
N TYR A 86 -18.31 -6.26 0.04
CA TYR A 86 -17.23 -7.23 0.03
C TYR A 86 -16.96 -7.77 1.44
N ASN A 87 -16.21 -8.88 1.52
CA ASN A 87 -15.91 -9.50 2.80
C ASN A 87 -14.80 -8.71 3.54
N VAL A 88 -15.17 -7.95 4.57
CA VAL A 88 -14.23 -7.15 5.37
C VAL A 88 -13.12 -7.96 6.04
N ASN A 89 -13.35 -9.26 6.30
CA ASN A 89 -12.35 -10.13 6.91
C ASN A 89 -11.19 -10.45 5.95
N ALA A 90 -11.34 -10.14 4.65
CA ALA A 90 -10.24 -10.23 3.70
C ALA A 90 -9.12 -9.22 3.98
N VAL A 91 -9.39 -8.11 4.67
CA VAL A 91 -8.39 -7.12 5.07
C VAL A 91 -7.40 -7.75 6.05
N GLU A 92 -7.88 -8.43 7.11
CA GLU A 92 -7.03 -9.20 8.03
C GLU A 92 -6.21 -10.25 7.28
N SER A 93 -6.86 -11.01 6.38
CA SER A 93 -6.20 -12.07 5.61
C SER A 93 -5.09 -11.51 4.72
N ALA A 94 -5.35 -10.44 3.99
CA ALA A 94 -4.38 -9.79 3.11
C ALA A 94 -3.14 -9.32 3.89
N PHE A 95 -3.33 -8.59 4.98
CA PHE A 95 -2.22 -8.11 5.80
C PHE A 95 -1.46 -9.24 6.50
N SER A 96 -2.14 -10.31 6.89
CA SER A 96 -1.49 -11.51 7.43
C SER A 96 -0.60 -12.20 6.39
N ILE A 97 -0.96 -12.17 5.12
CA ILE A 97 -0.13 -12.68 4.03
C ILE A 97 1.09 -11.78 3.85
N LEU A 98 0.90 -10.45 3.81
CA LEU A 98 2.01 -9.50 3.70
C LEU A 98 3.00 -9.64 4.86
N ALA A 99 2.52 -9.82 6.09
CA ALA A 99 3.36 -10.08 7.25
C ALA A 99 4.22 -11.34 7.09
N LYS A 100 3.64 -12.44 6.62
CA LYS A 100 4.38 -13.69 6.37
C LYS A 100 5.40 -13.56 5.23
N LEU A 101 5.06 -12.81 4.18
CA LEU A 101 5.97 -12.55 3.07
C LEU A 101 7.16 -11.71 3.51
N SER A 102 6.98 -10.77 4.44
CA SER A 102 8.07 -9.94 4.97
C SER A 102 9.07 -10.73 5.82
N GLU A 103 8.65 -11.80 6.46
CA GLU A 103 9.52 -12.65 7.28
C GLU A 103 10.45 -13.55 6.45
N GLY A 104 10.14 -13.79 5.16
CA GLY A 104 10.86 -14.75 4.31
C GLY A 104 11.45 -14.17 3.02
N ALA A 105 11.39 -12.86 2.81
CA ALA A 105 11.71 -12.27 1.51
C ALA A 105 13.20 -11.92 1.34
N ASP A 106 13.84 -12.52 0.34
CA ASP A 106 15.05 -11.97 -0.29
C ASP A 106 14.76 -10.57 -0.86
N ALA A 107 15.83 -9.76 -1.05
CA ALA A 107 15.82 -8.35 -1.45
C ALA A 107 15.12 -8.06 -2.81
N SER A 108 13.91 -8.52 -2.97
CA SER A 108 13.06 -8.42 -4.14
C SER A 108 12.04 -7.28 -4.00
N PHE A 109 11.22 -7.07 -5.02
CA PHE A 109 10.06 -6.17 -5.03
C PHE A 109 9.16 -6.31 -3.78
N LEU A 110 8.98 -7.53 -3.24
CA LEU A 110 8.19 -7.77 -2.02
C LEU A 110 8.80 -7.09 -0.79
N THR A 111 10.13 -7.10 -0.65
CA THR A 111 10.84 -6.40 0.44
C THR A 111 10.61 -4.89 0.36
N ARG A 112 10.57 -4.32 -0.85
CA ARG A 112 10.28 -2.89 -1.03
C ARG A 112 8.87 -2.54 -0.58
N ILE A 113 7.85 -3.31 -1.00
CA ILE A 113 6.45 -3.11 -0.58
C ILE A 113 6.32 -3.25 0.93
N THR A 114 6.88 -4.30 1.52
CA THR A 114 6.76 -4.52 2.97
C THR A 114 7.55 -3.50 3.80
N SER A 115 8.62 -2.93 3.24
CA SER A 115 9.39 -1.86 3.91
C SER A 115 8.74 -0.48 3.82
N SER A 116 7.96 -0.21 2.77
CA SER A 116 7.17 1.03 2.65
C SER A 116 5.91 1.00 3.51
N HIS A 117 5.37 -0.20 3.78
CA HIS A 117 4.16 -0.42 4.57
C HIS A 117 4.47 -1.25 5.83
N PRO A 118 5.01 -0.63 6.91
CA PRO A 118 5.45 -1.35 8.09
C PRO A 118 4.29 -1.95 8.90
N ASP A 119 4.66 -2.82 9.85
CA ASP A 119 3.79 -3.33 10.90
C ASP A 119 2.57 -4.15 10.40
N ALA A 120 2.71 -4.85 9.26
CA ALA A 120 1.61 -5.62 8.64
C ALA A 120 0.91 -6.59 9.62
N LYS A 121 1.64 -7.15 10.59
CA LYS A 121 1.07 -8.03 11.62
C LYS A 121 0.14 -7.29 12.58
N GLU A 122 0.54 -6.11 13.05
CA GLU A 122 -0.28 -5.26 13.92
C GLU A 122 -1.52 -4.77 13.16
N ARG A 123 -1.34 -4.40 11.90
CA ARG A 123 -2.41 -3.95 11.01
C ARG A 123 -3.46 -5.05 10.76
N ALA A 124 -3.02 -6.30 10.54
CA ALA A 124 -3.92 -7.44 10.45
C ALA A 124 -4.76 -7.61 11.73
N GLN A 125 -4.13 -7.49 12.90
CA GLN A 125 -4.84 -7.56 14.19
C GLN A 125 -5.84 -6.41 14.34
N ASN A 126 -5.48 -5.20 13.97
CA ASN A 126 -6.37 -4.04 14.03
C ASN A 126 -7.58 -4.18 13.09
N ALA A 127 -7.38 -4.74 11.89
CA ALA A 127 -8.47 -5.06 10.96
C ALA A 127 -9.46 -6.07 11.58
N ARG A 128 -8.94 -7.11 12.23
CA ARG A 128 -9.75 -8.09 12.96
C ARG A 128 -10.56 -7.44 14.07
N LEU A 129 -9.90 -6.68 14.96
CA LEU A 129 -10.57 -6.00 16.07
C LEU A 129 -11.69 -5.07 15.61
N ARG A 130 -11.50 -4.41 14.46
CA ARG A 130 -12.52 -3.57 13.84
C ARG A 130 -13.71 -4.39 13.36
N ALA A 131 -13.47 -5.52 12.71
CA ALA A 131 -14.52 -6.43 12.28
C ALA A 131 -15.29 -7.04 13.47
N GLU A 132 -14.59 -7.36 14.56
CA GLU A 132 -15.21 -7.83 15.81
C GLU A 132 -16.10 -6.74 16.43
N LYS A 133 -15.62 -5.49 16.52
CA LYS A 133 -16.37 -4.33 17.02
C LYS A 133 -17.63 -4.07 16.21
N ASP A 134 -17.58 -4.25 14.90
CA ASP A 134 -18.72 -4.06 14.00
C ASP A 134 -19.67 -5.27 13.97
N GLY A 135 -19.35 -6.36 14.67
CA GLY A 135 -20.12 -7.63 14.63
C GLY A 135 -20.04 -8.35 13.28
N LEU A 136 -19.04 -8.05 12.47
CA LEU A 136 -18.83 -8.60 11.13
C LEU A 136 -17.71 -9.64 11.05
N TYR A 137 -17.00 -9.88 12.16
CA TYR A 137 -15.90 -10.82 12.18
C TYR A 137 -16.36 -12.26 11.93
N LYS A 138 -15.70 -12.90 10.97
CA LYS A 138 -15.77 -14.35 10.70
C LYS A 138 -14.40 -14.80 10.22
N PRO A 139 -13.92 -15.98 10.60
CA PRO A 139 -12.70 -16.54 10.04
C PRO A 139 -12.75 -16.49 8.51
N TYR A 140 -11.72 -15.90 7.90
CA TYR A 140 -11.71 -15.72 6.46
C TYR A 140 -11.47 -17.05 5.73
N VAL A 141 -12.41 -17.44 4.89
CA VAL A 141 -12.27 -18.61 4.02
C VAL A 141 -12.07 -18.14 2.60
N LYS A 142 -10.90 -18.45 2.03
CA LYS A 142 -10.58 -18.09 0.64
C LYS A 142 -11.56 -18.73 -0.33
N LYS A 143 -12.13 -17.92 -1.21
CA LYS A 143 -12.84 -18.46 -2.37
C LYS A 143 -11.79 -19.00 -3.35
N VAL A 144 -11.69 -20.29 -3.46
CA VAL A 144 -10.91 -20.91 -4.54
C VAL A 144 -11.63 -20.58 -5.85
N GLY A 145 -11.01 -19.74 -6.67
CA GLY A 145 -11.56 -19.34 -7.96
C GLY A 145 -11.92 -20.59 -8.79
N ALA A 146 -13.12 -20.62 -9.32
CA ALA A 146 -13.47 -21.62 -10.31
C ALA A 146 -12.45 -21.53 -11.47
N LYS A 147 -11.75 -22.63 -11.76
CA LYS A 147 -10.84 -22.68 -12.91
C LYS A 147 -11.56 -22.12 -14.13
N PRO A 148 -10.97 -21.20 -14.90
CA PRO A 148 -11.63 -20.68 -16.09
C PRO A 148 -12.01 -21.85 -16.99
N VAL A 149 -13.30 -21.96 -17.30
CA VAL A 149 -13.82 -22.96 -18.25
C VAL A 149 -13.29 -22.57 -19.61
N VAL A 150 -12.20 -23.18 -20.04
CA VAL A 150 -11.69 -23.03 -21.40
C VAL A 150 -12.72 -23.67 -22.31
N LYS A 151 -13.61 -22.86 -22.90
CA LYS A 151 -14.50 -23.32 -23.96
C LYS A 151 -13.64 -23.76 -25.13
N LYS A 152 -13.47 -25.11 -25.30
CA LYS A 152 -12.84 -25.65 -26.50
C LYS A 152 -13.72 -25.21 -27.70
N LYS A 153 -13.15 -24.33 -28.55
CA LYS A 153 -13.75 -24.05 -29.86
C LYS A 153 -13.83 -25.38 -30.60
N LYS A 154 -15.05 -25.86 -30.85
CA LYS A 154 -15.28 -26.96 -31.82
C LYS A 154 -14.83 -26.43 -33.17
N LYS A 155 -13.89 -27.15 -33.80
CA LYS A 155 -13.56 -26.98 -35.23
C LYS A 155 -14.72 -27.40 -36.10
#